data_56d208f2f0f3f32f964f87aaeb54bd89
#
_entry.id   56d208f2f0f3f32f964f87aaeb54bd89
#
_cell.length_a   1.000
_cell.length_b   1.000
_cell.length_c   1.000
_cell.angle_alpha   90.00
_cell.angle_beta   90.00
_cell.angle_gamma   90.00
#
_symmetry.space_group_name_H-M   'P 1'
#
loop_
_entity.id
_entity.type
_entity.pdbx_description
1 polymer ?
#
loop_
_entity_poly.entity_id
_entity_poly.type
_entity_poly.pdbx_seq_one_letter_code
_entity_poly.pdbx_strand_id
1 'polypeptide(L)'
;MLEIFLAHGYQELRVEDQSLFDPYYDSMNEHWSANTSFLNLIGWRDSYPTYFKIAEGLLINITYLNTEGYPVAVPFVGNYTEEKIKKAMQILKEDFAGFDAQLIIMDVVPWMLPYYEASGIQFEIEDNRDYMDYTFTPEQFLAGMDMQDDRYRYNYFKRRFAYETEEITPFHREEIREFMEREWCGEKTCEECHCGCLLRVIDNLVPVFDKIRINGILVRVEGKMAGLCIVSCRNGLGVYQYKNAVNRIKGINEYLLRESFERYLQSADTINYTEDMGVENLRYYKEHMAPAHTLLSKLTLTERG
;
A
#
# COMPACT_ATOMS: atom_id res chain seq x y z
N MET A 1 16.45 -4.71 19.31
CA MET A 1 15.01 -4.45 19.08
C MET A 1 14.22 -5.74 18.85
N LEU A 2 14.61 -6.64 17.95
CA LEU A 2 13.92 -7.93 17.72
C LEU A 2 13.66 -8.72 19.00
N GLU A 3 14.68 -8.89 19.86
CA GLU A 3 14.53 -9.63 21.11
C GLU A 3 13.47 -9.04 22.06
N ILE A 4 13.31 -7.72 22.05
CA ILE A 4 12.30 -7.04 22.86
C ILE A 4 10.89 -7.37 22.34
N PHE A 5 10.67 -7.30 21.02
CA PHE A 5 9.39 -7.66 20.42
C PHE A 5 9.03 -9.13 20.71
N LEU A 6 9.98 -10.04 20.55
CA LEU A 6 9.79 -11.47 20.85
C LEU A 6 9.42 -11.69 22.34
N ALA A 7 10.07 -10.97 23.26
CA ALA A 7 9.78 -11.03 24.68
C ALA A 7 8.34 -10.56 25.03
N HIS A 8 7.77 -9.67 24.23
CA HIS A 8 6.38 -9.20 24.35
C HIS A 8 5.38 -10.01 23.51
N GLY A 9 5.80 -11.17 22.98
CA GLY A 9 4.93 -12.12 22.25
C GLY A 9 4.66 -11.76 20.79
N TYR A 10 5.40 -10.81 20.24
CA TYR A 10 5.35 -10.52 18.81
C TYR A 10 6.19 -11.53 18.03
N GLN A 11 5.79 -11.78 16.80
CA GLN A 11 6.55 -12.53 15.82
C GLN A 11 6.75 -11.69 14.55
N GLU A 12 7.85 -11.92 13.85
CA GLU A 12 8.14 -11.26 12.60
C GLU A 12 7.14 -11.67 11.51
N LEU A 13 6.61 -10.71 10.77
CA LEU A 13 5.68 -10.96 9.68
C LEU A 13 6.39 -11.61 8.49
N ARG A 14 5.83 -12.72 8.02
CA ARG A 14 6.34 -13.50 6.88
C ARG A 14 5.26 -13.68 5.81
N VAL A 15 5.68 -14.03 4.61
CA VAL A 15 4.78 -14.30 3.48
C VAL A 15 3.77 -15.41 3.80
N GLU A 16 4.21 -16.43 4.52
CA GLU A 16 3.41 -17.58 4.92
C GLU A 16 2.25 -17.22 5.87
N ASP A 17 2.33 -16.05 6.53
CA ASP A 17 1.31 -15.60 7.48
C ASP A 17 0.05 -15.04 6.79
N GLN A 18 0.03 -14.91 5.46
CA GLN A 18 -1.14 -14.37 4.77
C GLN A 18 -2.43 -15.10 5.13
N SER A 19 -2.41 -16.42 5.15
CA SER A 19 -3.61 -17.22 5.47
C SER A 19 -4.10 -16.99 6.92
N LEU A 20 -3.19 -16.61 7.83
CA LEU A 20 -3.53 -16.20 9.20
C LEU A 20 -4.14 -14.80 9.22
N PHE A 21 -3.65 -13.88 8.40
CA PHE A 21 -4.12 -12.49 8.34
C PHE A 21 -5.46 -12.36 7.62
N ASP A 22 -5.72 -13.22 6.64
CA ASP A 22 -6.88 -13.14 5.76
C ASP A 22 -8.22 -13.00 6.51
N PRO A 23 -8.57 -13.84 7.53
CA PRO A 23 -9.83 -13.72 8.23
C PRO A 23 -10.01 -12.38 8.98
N TYR A 24 -8.90 -11.76 9.42
CA TYR A 24 -8.95 -10.47 10.11
C TYR A 24 -9.27 -9.34 9.15
N TYR A 25 -8.61 -9.29 7.99
CA TYR A 25 -8.96 -8.32 6.95
C TYR A 25 -10.39 -8.49 6.45
N ASP A 26 -10.85 -9.74 6.27
CA ASP A 26 -12.21 -10.02 5.81
C ASP A 26 -13.27 -9.64 6.85
N SER A 27 -12.88 -9.48 8.12
CA SER A 27 -13.76 -9.05 9.21
C SER A 27 -13.73 -7.56 9.52
N MET A 28 -12.93 -6.75 8.79
CA MET A 28 -12.88 -5.30 8.97
C MET A 28 -14.26 -4.67 8.74
N ASN A 29 -14.61 -3.67 9.53
CA ASN A 29 -15.91 -3.00 9.47
C ASN A 29 -16.06 -2.14 8.21
N GLU A 30 -14.96 -1.52 7.78
CA GLU A 30 -14.89 -0.64 6.61
C GLU A 30 -13.51 -0.74 5.95
N HIS A 31 -13.28 0.01 4.87
CA HIS A 31 -12.01 0.03 4.17
C HIS A 31 -10.91 0.68 5.02
N TRP A 32 -9.68 0.30 4.73
CA TRP A 32 -8.45 0.74 5.43
C TRP A 32 -7.47 1.42 4.48
N SER A 33 -6.41 2.00 5.03
CA SER A 33 -5.32 2.58 4.24
C SER A 33 -4.59 1.50 3.42
N ALA A 34 -4.19 1.85 2.20
CA ALA A 34 -3.35 0.97 1.37
C ALA A 34 -2.06 0.55 2.08
N ASN A 35 -1.49 1.45 2.91
CA ASN A 35 -0.24 1.23 3.63
C ASN A 35 -0.31 0.09 4.66
N THR A 36 -1.48 -0.15 5.22
CA THR A 36 -1.69 -1.21 6.24
C THR A 36 -2.10 -2.55 5.64
N SER A 37 -2.15 -2.67 4.32
CA SER A 37 -2.43 -3.95 3.66
C SER A 37 -1.28 -4.95 3.86
N PHE A 38 -1.60 -6.24 3.95
CA PHE A 38 -0.60 -7.32 4.06
C PHE A 38 0.48 -7.21 2.98
N LEU A 39 0.06 -6.91 1.76
CA LEU A 39 0.95 -6.74 0.61
C LEU A 39 1.97 -5.62 0.84
N ASN A 40 1.51 -4.48 1.36
CA ASN A 40 2.39 -3.35 1.62
C ASN A 40 3.38 -3.68 2.75
N LEU A 41 2.91 -4.29 3.83
CA LEU A 41 3.76 -4.70 4.95
C LEU A 41 4.85 -5.69 4.50
N ILE A 42 4.53 -6.67 3.65
CA ILE A 42 5.50 -7.62 3.09
C ILE A 42 6.44 -6.95 2.08
N GLY A 43 5.92 -6.07 1.23
CA GLY A 43 6.73 -5.37 0.23
C GLY A 43 7.83 -4.52 0.86
N TRP A 44 7.50 -3.79 1.91
CA TRP A 44 8.43 -2.88 2.60
C TRP A 44 9.25 -3.50 3.73
N ARG A 45 9.15 -4.82 3.96
CA ARG A 45 9.76 -5.51 5.11
C ARG A 45 11.26 -5.26 5.32
N ASP A 46 12.02 -5.00 4.26
CA ASP A 46 13.46 -4.73 4.38
C ASP A 46 13.75 -3.34 4.93
N SER A 47 12.86 -2.39 4.63
CA SER A 47 12.97 -0.99 5.10
C SER A 47 12.24 -0.79 6.42
N TYR A 48 11.10 -1.45 6.56
CA TYR A 48 10.15 -1.31 7.66
C TYR A 48 9.70 -2.68 8.13
N PRO A 49 10.57 -3.46 8.81
CA PRO A 49 10.20 -4.78 9.29
C PRO A 49 9.02 -4.70 10.24
N THR A 50 8.00 -5.52 9.96
CA THR A 50 6.76 -5.56 10.72
C THR A 50 6.72 -6.80 11.61
N TYR A 51 6.27 -6.61 12.83
CA TYR A 51 6.04 -7.63 13.83
C TYR A 51 4.57 -7.63 14.23
N PHE A 52 4.01 -8.79 14.53
CA PHE A 52 2.61 -8.87 14.92
C PHE A 52 2.39 -9.83 16.07
N LYS A 53 1.29 -9.62 16.79
CA LYS A 53 0.68 -10.60 17.70
C LYS A 53 -0.83 -10.57 17.58
N ILE A 54 -1.47 -11.63 18.03
CA ILE A 54 -2.93 -11.71 18.11
C ILE A 54 -3.35 -11.52 19.56
N ALA A 55 -4.20 -10.52 19.80
CA ALA A 55 -4.82 -10.29 21.09
C ALA A 55 -6.22 -9.73 20.91
N GLU A 56 -7.15 -10.09 21.81
CA GLU A 56 -8.56 -9.65 21.79
C GLU A 56 -9.30 -9.93 20.45
N GLY A 57 -8.83 -10.91 19.68
CA GLY A 57 -9.38 -11.21 18.36
C GLY A 57 -9.02 -10.17 17.29
N LEU A 58 -7.91 -9.47 17.45
CA LEU A 58 -7.34 -8.49 16.54
C LEU A 58 -5.88 -8.84 16.26
N LEU A 59 -5.39 -8.45 15.06
CA LEU A 59 -3.96 -8.39 14.78
C LEU A 59 -3.43 -7.03 15.28
N ILE A 60 -2.45 -7.07 16.15
CA ILE A 60 -1.69 -5.92 16.64
C ILE A 60 -0.37 -5.92 15.88
N ASN A 61 -0.16 -4.93 15.02
CA ASN A 61 1.02 -4.83 14.17
C ASN A 61 1.90 -3.66 14.61
N ILE A 62 3.19 -3.90 14.71
CA ILE A 62 4.23 -2.90 14.99
C ILE A 62 5.25 -2.95 13.87
N THR A 63 5.54 -1.79 13.31
CA THR A 63 6.56 -1.61 12.28
C THR A 63 7.75 -0.88 12.88
N TYR A 64 8.96 -1.37 12.65
CA TYR A 64 10.17 -0.69 13.05
C TYR A 64 10.68 0.20 11.92
N LEU A 65 10.75 1.50 12.18
CA LEU A 65 11.26 2.47 11.21
C LEU A 65 12.78 2.48 11.28
N ASN A 66 13.42 1.70 10.40
CA ASN A 66 14.89 1.51 10.43
C ASN A 66 15.68 2.83 10.33
N THR A 67 15.18 3.79 9.56
CA THR A 67 15.86 5.08 9.35
C THR A 67 15.74 5.96 10.59
N GLU A 68 14.59 5.99 11.22
CA GLU A 68 14.26 6.81 12.39
C GLU A 68 14.72 6.15 13.69
N GLY A 69 14.80 4.83 13.71
CA GLY A 69 15.33 4.06 14.82
C GLY A 69 14.33 3.79 15.95
N TYR A 70 13.00 3.90 15.68
CA TYR A 70 11.96 3.63 16.67
C TYR A 70 10.79 2.83 16.10
N PRO A 71 10.01 2.13 16.96
CA PRO A 71 8.82 1.41 16.57
C PRO A 71 7.62 2.35 16.45
N VAL A 72 6.71 2.03 15.53
CA VAL A 72 5.37 2.61 15.43
C VAL A 72 4.34 1.49 15.33
N ALA A 73 3.16 1.69 15.89
CA ALA A 73 2.05 0.82 15.61
C ALA A 73 1.37 1.24 14.29
N VAL A 74 0.75 0.30 13.61
CA VAL A 74 -0.23 0.56 12.57
C VAL A 74 -1.62 0.12 13.06
N PRO A 75 -2.73 0.55 12.44
CA PRO A 75 -4.06 0.22 12.88
C PRO A 75 -4.26 -1.28 13.09
N PHE A 76 -5.01 -1.64 14.12
CA PHE A 76 -5.40 -3.03 14.33
C PHE A 76 -6.15 -3.58 13.12
N VAL A 77 -5.98 -4.86 12.84
CA VAL A 77 -6.73 -5.52 11.77
C VAL A 77 -7.70 -6.52 12.39
N GLY A 78 -8.97 -6.41 12.02
CA GLY A 78 -10.03 -7.27 12.52
C GLY A 78 -11.35 -6.51 12.73
N ASN A 79 -12.35 -7.19 13.30
CA ASN A 79 -13.64 -6.58 13.61
C ASN A 79 -13.53 -5.65 14.83
N TYR A 80 -13.74 -4.35 14.61
CA TYR A 80 -13.69 -3.30 15.63
C TYR A 80 -14.96 -3.29 16.48
N THR A 81 -14.77 -3.38 17.80
CA THR A 81 -15.75 -2.99 18.81
C THR A 81 -15.03 -2.17 19.86
N GLU A 82 -15.76 -1.26 20.54
CA GLU A 82 -15.14 -0.42 21.59
C GLU A 82 -14.42 -1.24 22.67
N GLU A 83 -15.03 -2.36 23.10
CA GLU A 83 -14.44 -3.23 24.12
C GLU A 83 -13.12 -3.87 23.66
N LYS A 84 -13.09 -4.41 22.44
CA LYS A 84 -11.89 -5.04 21.87
C LYS A 84 -10.76 -4.02 21.69
N ILE A 85 -11.09 -2.87 21.09
CA ILE A 85 -10.10 -1.82 20.85
C ILE A 85 -9.56 -1.28 22.17
N LYS A 86 -10.42 -1.03 23.14
CA LYS A 86 -9.99 -0.56 24.47
C LYS A 86 -8.98 -1.52 25.13
N LYS A 87 -9.25 -2.82 25.09
CA LYS A 87 -8.33 -3.84 25.65
C LYS A 87 -7.03 -3.94 24.84
N ALA A 88 -7.13 -3.97 23.52
CA ALA A 88 -5.96 -4.03 22.63
C ALA A 88 -5.08 -2.78 22.79
N MET A 89 -5.67 -1.61 22.98
CA MET A 89 -4.95 -0.36 23.23
C MET A 89 -4.22 -0.37 24.57
N GLN A 90 -4.81 -0.97 25.61
CA GLN A 90 -4.12 -1.13 26.89
C GLN A 90 -2.88 -2.03 26.74
N ILE A 91 -3.03 -3.17 26.02
CA ILE A 91 -1.91 -4.07 25.72
C ILE A 91 -0.82 -3.33 24.93
N LEU A 92 -1.22 -2.59 23.89
CA LEU A 92 -0.27 -1.86 23.06
C LEU A 92 0.49 -0.79 23.85
N LYS A 93 -0.19 -0.06 24.74
CA LYS A 93 0.43 0.92 25.62
C LYS A 93 1.47 0.27 26.56
N GLU A 94 1.13 -0.86 27.17
CA GLU A 94 2.04 -1.61 28.04
C GLU A 94 3.27 -2.11 27.25
N ASP A 95 3.08 -2.58 26.01
CA ASP A 95 4.18 -3.01 25.15
C ASP A 95 5.13 -1.84 24.83
N PHE A 96 4.58 -0.67 24.44
CA PHE A 96 5.41 0.49 24.12
C PHE A 96 6.18 1.02 25.33
N ALA A 97 5.58 0.98 26.53
CA ALA A 97 6.30 1.24 27.76
C ALA A 97 7.44 0.23 27.99
N GLY A 98 7.21 -1.06 27.68
CA GLY A 98 8.23 -2.11 27.74
C GLY A 98 9.35 -1.94 26.70
N PHE A 99 9.07 -1.27 25.58
CA PHE A 99 10.08 -0.95 24.55
C PHE A 99 10.89 0.32 24.86
N ASP A 100 10.52 1.05 25.92
CA ASP A 100 11.04 2.40 26.21
C ASP A 100 10.83 3.36 25.02
N ALA A 101 9.63 3.29 24.42
CA ALA A 101 9.25 4.07 23.25
C ALA A 101 7.91 4.76 23.44
N GLN A 102 7.75 5.94 22.82
CA GLN A 102 6.48 6.64 22.77
C GLN A 102 5.49 5.86 21.89
N LEU A 103 4.23 5.75 22.35
CA LEU A 103 3.19 5.14 21.56
C LEU A 103 2.77 6.08 20.41
N ILE A 104 3.08 5.67 19.20
CA ILE A 104 2.67 6.32 17.95
C ILE A 104 1.91 5.32 17.10
N ILE A 105 0.75 5.70 16.60
CA ILE A 105 -0.05 4.88 15.67
C ILE A 105 -0.18 5.64 14.36
N MET A 106 0.38 5.12 13.26
CA MET A 106 0.35 5.74 11.94
C MET A 106 -0.76 5.13 11.07
N ASP A 107 -1.15 5.84 10.00
CA ASP A 107 -2.12 5.38 8.99
C ASP A 107 -3.53 5.06 9.52
N VAL A 108 -3.96 5.71 10.60
CA VAL A 108 -5.31 5.59 11.14
C VAL A 108 -6.29 6.31 10.21
N VAL A 109 -7.25 5.59 9.65
CA VAL A 109 -8.31 6.19 8.83
C VAL A 109 -9.46 6.71 9.68
N PRO A 110 -10.20 7.76 9.24
CA PRO A 110 -11.14 8.50 10.09
C PRO A 110 -12.20 7.65 10.82
N TRP A 111 -12.71 6.59 10.21
CA TRP A 111 -13.72 5.75 10.85
C TRP A 111 -13.20 4.98 12.08
N MET A 112 -11.88 4.77 12.18
CA MET A 112 -11.24 4.09 13.32
C MET A 112 -11.07 5.01 14.53
N LEU A 113 -10.97 6.33 14.30
CA LEU A 113 -10.63 7.31 15.34
C LEU A 113 -11.56 7.24 16.58
N PRO A 114 -12.90 7.15 16.46
CA PRO A 114 -13.77 7.07 17.63
C PRO A 114 -13.46 5.88 18.56
N TYR A 115 -13.01 4.75 17.98
CA TYR A 115 -12.63 3.58 18.77
C TYR A 115 -11.34 3.79 19.54
N TYR A 116 -10.35 4.47 18.93
CA TYR A 116 -9.09 4.80 19.62
C TYR A 116 -9.34 5.83 20.74
N GLU A 117 -10.15 6.85 20.50
CA GLU A 117 -10.54 7.84 21.51
C GLU A 117 -11.30 7.20 22.69
N ALA A 118 -12.18 6.22 22.42
CA ALA A 118 -12.91 5.48 23.45
C ALA A 118 -11.99 4.61 24.35
N SER A 119 -10.74 4.38 23.97
CA SER A 119 -9.74 3.71 24.81
C SER A 119 -9.40 4.50 26.09
N GLY A 120 -9.63 5.82 26.09
CA GLY A 120 -9.29 6.73 27.17
C GLY A 120 -7.85 7.21 27.16
N ILE A 121 -7.04 6.76 26.21
CA ILE A 121 -5.69 7.29 25.96
C ILE A 121 -5.82 8.64 25.27
N GLN A 122 -5.08 9.63 25.72
CA GLN A 122 -5.09 10.96 25.10
C GLN A 122 -4.04 11.03 23.98
N PHE A 123 -4.48 11.42 22.81
CA PHE A 123 -3.62 11.56 21.62
C PHE A 123 -3.51 13.01 21.16
N GLU A 124 -2.35 13.35 20.64
CA GLU A 124 -2.19 14.41 19.65
C GLU A 124 -2.45 13.78 18.28
N ILE A 125 -3.27 14.44 17.46
CA ILE A 125 -3.71 13.93 16.17
C ILE A 125 -3.13 14.81 15.09
N GLU A 126 -2.36 14.23 14.21
CA GLU A 126 -1.80 14.89 13.03
C GLU A 126 -2.45 14.34 11.76
N ASP A 127 -2.83 15.24 10.85
CA ASP A 127 -3.35 14.93 9.52
C ASP A 127 -2.47 15.63 8.48
N ASN A 128 -1.88 14.87 7.58
CA ASN A 128 -0.98 15.39 6.57
C ASN A 128 -1.52 15.15 5.16
N ARG A 129 -1.85 16.24 4.45
CA ARG A 129 -2.37 16.21 3.08
C ARG A 129 -1.49 15.40 2.11
N ASP A 130 -0.18 15.42 2.30
CA ASP A 130 0.77 14.77 1.40
C ASP A 130 0.66 13.24 1.42
N TYR A 131 0.13 12.69 2.51
CA TYR A 131 -0.05 11.25 2.72
C TYR A 131 -1.51 10.79 2.61
N MET A 132 -2.46 11.65 2.22
CA MET A 132 -3.85 11.22 1.98
C MET A 132 -3.96 10.34 0.74
N ASP A 133 -4.73 9.26 0.84
CA ASP A 133 -5.00 8.40 -0.30
C ASP A 133 -6.08 9.02 -1.21
N TYR A 134 -5.88 8.91 -2.52
CA TYR A 134 -6.90 9.22 -3.51
C TYR A 134 -7.84 8.04 -3.67
N THR A 135 -9.13 8.23 -3.38
CA THR A 135 -10.14 7.19 -3.48
C THR A 135 -11.25 7.58 -4.45
N PHE A 136 -11.84 6.57 -5.09
CA PHE A 136 -12.87 6.73 -6.11
C PHE A 136 -13.90 5.60 -5.99
N THR A 137 -15.13 5.83 -6.42
CA THR A 137 -15.95 4.70 -6.85
C THR A 137 -15.45 4.17 -8.19
N PRO A 138 -15.72 2.90 -8.55
CA PRO A 138 -15.39 2.37 -9.88
C PRO A 138 -15.89 3.23 -11.03
N GLU A 139 -17.11 3.79 -10.91
CA GLU A 139 -17.71 4.66 -11.91
C GLU A 139 -16.94 5.99 -12.05
N GLN A 140 -16.56 6.60 -10.94
CA GLN A 140 -15.75 7.82 -10.93
C GLN A 140 -14.39 7.58 -11.58
N PHE A 141 -13.75 6.45 -11.25
CA PHE A 141 -12.47 6.07 -11.81
C PHE A 141 -12.55 5.88 -13.32
N LEU A 142 -13.55 5.12 -13.80
CA LEU A 142 -13.78 4.90 -15.22
C LEU A 142 -14.14 6.19 -15.95
N ALA A 143 -14.99 7.04 -15.36
CA ALA A 143 -15.34 8.33 -15.95
C ALA A 143 -14.11 9.23 -16.14
N GLY A 144 -13.18 9.22 -15.16
CA GLY A 144 -11.89 9.90 -15.28
C GLY A 144 -11.07 9.36 -16.46
N MET A 145 -10.96 8.05 -16.57
CA MET A 145 -10.24 7.41 -17.68
C MET A 145 -10.91 7.58 -19.05
N ASP A 146 -12.20 7.89 -19.08
CA ASP A 146 -12.94 8.18 -20.31
C ASP A 146 -12.94 9.66 -20.68
N MET A 147 -12.29 10.52 -19.92
CA MET A 147 -12.04 11.91 -20.31
C MET A 147 -11.28 11.97 -21.63
N GLN A 148 -11.51 13.03 -22.39
CA GLN A 148 -11.06 13.12 -23.78
C GLN A 148 -9.57 12.82 -23.96
N ASP A 149 -8.71 13.37 -23.11
CA ASP A 149 -7.26 13.23 -23.21
C ASP A 149 -6.78 11.83 -22.84
N ASP A 150 -7.31 11.24 -21.76
CA ASP A 150 -6.90 9.91 -21.31
C ASP A 150 -7.40 8.82 -22.24
N ARG A 151 -8.64 8.94 -22.70
CA ARG A 151 -9.19 8.06 -23.74
C ARG A 151 -8.42 8.19 -25.06
N TYR A 152 -8.01 9.41 -25.45
CA TYR A 152 -7.17 9.61 -26.61
C TYR A 152 -5.81 8.92 -26.46
N ARG A 153 -5.13 9.07 -25.32
CA ARG A 153 -3.83 8.49 -25.03
C ARG A 153 -3.89 6.97 -25.00
N TYR A 154 -4.90 6.40 -24.32
CA TYR A 154 -5.16 4.96 -24.33
C TYR A 154 -5.32 4.40 -25.74
N ASN A 155 -6.18 5.03 -26.55
CA ASN A 155 -6.40 4.60 -27.93
C ASN A 155 -5.19 4.84 -28.84
N TYR A 156 -4.41 5.89 -28.58
CA TYR A 156 -3.16 6.15 -29.29
C TYR A 156 -2.16 5.03 -29.05
N PHE A 157 -1.96 4.61 -27.80
CA PHE A 157 -1.08 3.52 -27.44
C PHE A 157 -1.47 2.23 -28.19
N LYS A 158 -2.70 1.82 -28.06
CA LYS A 158 -3.22 0.58 -28.69
C LYS A 158 -3.08 0.53 -30.22
N ARG A 159 -3.14 1.68 -30.88
CA ARG A 159 -3.05 1.75 -32.36
C ARG A 159 -1.64 1.96 -32.89
N ARG A 160 -0.78 2.58 -32.06
CA ARG A 160 0.54 3.04 -32.54
C ARG A 160 1.66 2.05 -32.28
N PHE A 161 1.55 1.28 -31.22
CA PHE A 161 2.63 0.38 -30.81
C PHE A 161 2.25 -1.09 -31.02
N ALA A 162 3.25 -1.89 -31.42
CA ALA A 162 3.20 -3.34 -31.31
C ALA A 162 3.53 -3.68 -29.85
N TYR A 163 2.57 -4.21 -29.11
CA TYR A 163 2.72 -4.49 -27.67
C TYR A 163 2.18 -5.87 -27.31
N GLU A 164 2.70 -6.39 -26.23
CA GLU A 164 2.24 -7.62 -25.58
C GLU A 164 1.97 -7.32 -24.11
N THR A 165 0.91 -7.94 -23.56
CA THR A 165 0.54 -7.79 -22.14
C THR A 165 0.46 -9.16 -21.50
N GLU A 166 1.22 -9.36 -20.46
CA GLU A 166 1.29 -10.60 -19.70
C GLU A 166 0.96 -10.39 -18.21
N GLU A 167 0.47 -11.42 -17.57
CA GLU A 167 0.33 -11.44 -16.10
C GLU A 167 1.70 -11.59 -15.46
N ILE A 168 1.94 -10.84 -14.39
CA ILE A 168 3.19 -10.95 -13.63
C ILE A 168 3.21 -12.31 -12.91
N THR A 169 4.32 -12.99 -13.03
CA THR A 169 4.63 -14.24 -12.32
C THR A 169 6.02 -14.16 -11.70
N PRO A 170 6.38 -15.07 -10.77
CA PRO A 170 7.75 -15.11 -10.21
C PRO A 170 8.87 -15.22 -11.25
N PHE A 171 8.57 -15.78 -12.43
CA PHE A 171 9.55 -15.90 -13.52
C PHE A 171 9.95 -14.56 -14.15
N HIS A 172 9.17 -13.52 -13.97
CA HIS A 172 9.47 -12.18 -14.51
C HIS A 172 10.42 -11.36 -13.62
N ARG A 173 10.90 -11.92 -12.51
CA ARG A 173 11.70 -11.18 -11.52
C ARG A 173 12.88 -10.43 -12.11
N GLU A 174 13.73 -11.14 -12.86
CA GLU A 174 14.94 -10.53 -13.42
C GLU A 174 14.61 -9.47 -14.48
N GLU A 175 13.64 -9.71 -15.36
CA GLU A 175 13.20 -8.74 -16.35
C GLU A 175 12.61 -7.47 -15.71
N ILE A 176 11.80 -7.62 -14.65
CA ILE A 176 11.22 -6.50 -13.91
C ILE A 176 12.34 -5.73 -13.20
N ARG A 177 13.30 -6.42 -12.60
CA ARG A 177 14.44 -5.80 -11.95
C ARG A 177 15.27 -4.97 -12.91
N GLU A 178 15.66 -5.55 -14.04
CA GLU A 178 16.40 -4.83 -15.11
C GLU A 178 15.62 -3.61 -15.63
N PHE A 179 14.29 -3.74 -15.77
CA PHE A 179 13.42 -2.64 -16.16
C PHE A 179 13.45 -1.51 -15.12
N MET A 180 13.28 -1.85 -13.84
CA MET A 180 13.26 -0.87 -12.75
C MET A 180 14.61 -0.17 -12.58
N GLU A 181 15.72 -0.92 -12.66
CA GLU A 181 17.06 -0.35 -12.63
C GLU A 181 17.29 0.65 -13.76
N ARG A 182 16.90 0.30 -14.97
CA ARG A 182 17.07 1.15 -16.15
C ARG A 182 16.20 2.39 -16.18
N GLU A 183 14.92 2.26 -15.83
CA GLU A 183 13.94 3.33 -16.05
C GLU A 183 13.64 4.14 -14.77
N TRP A 184 13.94 3.59 -13.58
CA TRP A 184 13.61 4.21 -12.30
C TRP A 184 14.85 4.63 -11.49
N CYS A 185 15.81 3.73 -11.29
CA CYS A 185 16.99 4.03 -10.49
C CYS A 185 17.94 5.00 -11.20
N GLY A 186 17.99 4.96 -12.54
CA GLY A 186 18.89 5.77 -13.32
C GLY A 186 20.35 5.48 -12.97
N GLU A 187 21.11 6.55 -12.63
CA GLU A 187 22.52 6.42 -12.22
C GLU A 187 22.73 6.14 -10.72
N LYS A 188 21.64 6.13 -9.93
CA LYS A 188 21.73 5.88 -8.48
C LYS A 188 21.89 4.40 -8.19
N THR A 189 22.81 4.08 -7.29
CA THR A 189 22.95 2.72 -6.76
C THR A 189 21.88 2.43 -5.71
N CYS A 190 21.56 1.16 -5.46
CA CYS A 190 20.63 0.77 -4.39
C CYS A 190 21.09 1.20 -2.99
N GLU A 191 22.40 1.38 -2.79
CA GLU A 191 22.99 1.88 -1.54
C GLU A 191 22.68 3.38 -1.33
N GLU A 192 22.62 4.16 -2.41
CA GLU A 192 22.32 5.60 -2.36
C GLU A 192 20.83 5.91 -2.21
N CYS A 193 19.95 4.96 -2.54
CA CYS A 193 18.49 5.13 -2.42
C CYS A 193 17.96 4.96 -0.98
N HIS A 194 18.80 4.59 -0.03
CA HIS A 194 18.41 4.30 1.36
C HIS A 194 17.18 3.38 1.48
N CYS A 195 16.38 3.55 2.55
CA CYS A 195 15.27 2.64 2.86
C CYS A 195 14.04 2.76 1.92
N GLY A 196 13.88 3.83 1.16
CA GLY A 196 12.68 4.11 0.34
C GLY A 196 12.73 3.57 -1.10
N CYS A 197 13.45 2.49 -1.39
CA CYS A 197 13.65 2.00 -2.75
C CYS A 197 12.51 1.09 -3.23
N LEU A 198 11.70 1.58 -4.18
CA LEU A 198 10.61 0.81 -4.79
C LEU A 198 11.11 -0.47 -5.49
N LEU A 199 12.35 -0.49 -6.01
CA LEU A 199 12.95 -1.70 -6.57
C LEU A 199 13.00 -2.82 -5.54
N ARG A 200 13.40 -2.53 -4.29
CA ARG A 200 13.44 -3.53 -3.20
C ARG A 200 12.04 -4.07 -2.88
N VAL A 201 11.05 -3.20 -2.88
CA VAL A 201 9.64 -3.61 -2.67
C VAL A 201 9.20 -4.60 -3.73
N ILE A 202 9.48 -4.31 -5.00
CA ILE A 202 9.13 -5.19 -6.12
C ILE A 202 9.95 -6.49 -6.06
N ASP A 203 11.23 -6.42 -5.71
CA ASP A 203 12.09 -7.59 -5.48
C ASP A 203 11.58 -8.49 -4.35
N ASN A 204 10.90 -7.92 -3.34
CA ASN A 204 10.25 -8.67 -2.27
C ASN A 204 8.94 -9.33 -2.70
N LEU A 205 8.18 -8.69 -3.59
CA LEU A 205 6.84 -9.13 -3.98
C LEU A 205 6.86 -10.12 -5.15
N VAL A 206 7.65 -9.88 -6.19
CA VAL A 206 7.62 -10.70 -7.42
C VAL A 206 7.92 -12.17 -7.16
N PRO A 207 8.90 -12.56 -6.33
CA PRO A 207 9.18 -13.97 -6.05
C PRO A 207 8.05 -14.73 -5.35
N VAL A 208 7.11 -14.01 -4.75
CA VAL A 208 6.01 -14.58 -3.97
C VAL A 208 4.63 -14.26 -4.57
N PHE A 209 4.59 -13.81 -5.82
CA PHE A 209 3.41 -13.38 -6.52
C PHE A 209 2.32 -14.46 -6.62
N ASP A 210 2.72 -15.73 -6.65
CA ASP A 210 1.85 -16.90 -6.66
C ASP A 210 1.41 -17.36 -5.25
N LYS A 211 1.98 -16.76 -4.19
CA LYS A 211 1.74 -17.15 -2.79
C LYS A 211 0.88 -16.15 -2.03
N ILE A 212 0.74 -14.92 -2.54
CA ILE A 212 0.00 -13.84 -1.90
C ILE A 212 -1.12 -13.34 -2.81
N ARG A 213 -2.15 -12.74 -2.22
CA ARG A 213 -3.31 -12.20 -2.97
C ARG A 213 -2.97 -10.87 -3.65
N ILE A 214 -2.29 -10.97 -4.76
CA ILE A 214 -1.81 -9.86 -5.57
C ILE A 214 -2.02 -10.19 -7.05
N ASN A 215 -2.25 -9.19 -7.86
CA ASN A 215 -2.34 -9.32 -9.30
C ASN A 215 -1.49 -8.25 -9.97
N GLY A 216 -1.09 -8.49 -11.19
CA GLY A 216 -0.34 -7.49 -11.94
C GLY A 216 -0.16 -7.87 -13.38
N ILE A 217 0.09 -6.84 -14.17
CA ILE A 217 0.43 -6.97 -15.59
C ILE A 217 1.76 -6.30 -15.87
N LEU A 218 2.49 -6.84 -16.79
CA LEU A 218 3.59 -6.18 -17.48
C LEU A 218 3.26 -5.99 -18.95
N VAL A 219 3.83 -4.95 -19.54
CA VAL A 219 3.65 -4.61 -20.94
C VAL A 219 5.00 -4.54 -21.61
N ARG A 220 5.16 -5.27 -22.74
CA ARG A 220 6.31 -5.11 -23.64
C ARG A 220 5.90 -4.33 -24.87
N VAL A 221 6.77 -3.46 -25.31
CA VAL A 221 6.65 -2.73 -26.57
C VAL A 221 7.88 -3.08 -27.41
N GLU A 222 7.64 -3.56 -28.63
CA GLU A 222 8.72 -4.03 -29.53
C GLU A 222 9.64 -5.07 -28.86
N GLY A 223 9.04 -5.97 -28.06
CA GLY A 223 9.73 -7.05 -27.36
C GLY A 223 10.52 -6.63 -26.11
N LYS A 224 10.46 -5.36 -25.68
CA LYS A 224 11.14 -4.86 -24.49
C LYS A 224 10.12 -4.44 -23.44
N MET A 225 10.38 -4.79 -22.17
CA MET A 225 9.54 -4.35 -21.07
C MET A 225 9.48 -2.82 -21.01
N ALA A 226 8.25 -2.30 -21.01
CA ALA A 226 7.93 -0.88 -21.09
C ALA A 226 7.09 -0.37 -19.92
N GLY A 227 6.49 -1.27 -19.14
CA GLY A 227 5.76 -0.89 -17.94
C GLY A 227 5.16 -2.06 -17.20
N LEU A 228 4.79 -1.81 -15.96
CA LEU A 228 4.09 -2.75 -15.08
C LEU A 228 3.05 -2.03 -14.24
N CYS A 229 2.04 -2.78 -13.82
CA CYS A 229 1.07 -2.33 -12.82
C CYS A 229 0.73 -3.49 -11.89
N ILE A 230 0.84 -3.26 -10.59
CA ILE A 230 0.54 -4.23 -9.54
C ILE A 230 -0.65 -3.71 -8.74
N VAL A 231 -1.65 -4.55 -8.58
CA VAL A 231 -2.91 -4.24 -7.91
C VAL A 231 -3.31 -5.33 -6.92
N SER A 232 -4.14 -4.98 -5.97
CA SER A 232 -4.84 -5.94 -5.12
C SER A 232 -6.32 -5.59 -5.05
N CYS A 233 -7.18 -6.60 -4.83
CA CYS A 233 -8.60 -6.38 -4.56
C CYS A 233 -9.00 -7.28 -3.40
N ARG A 234 -9.51 -6.67 -2.32
CA ARG A 234 -9.93 -7.40 -1.14
C ARG A 234 -11.06 -6.68 -0.42
N ASN A 235 -12.08 -7.42 -0.03
CA ASN A 235 -13.24 -6.92 0.71
C ASN A 235 -13.81 -5.62 0.10
N GLY A 236 -13.97 -5.60 -1.22
CA GLY A 236 -14.45 -4.43 -1.96
C GLY A 236 -13.43 -3.29 -2.14
N LEU A 237 -12.25 -3.36 -1.52
CA LEU A 237 -11.18 -2.38 -1.70
C LEU A 237 -10.23 -2.82 -2.79
N GLY A 238 -10.24 -2.12 -3.92
CA GLY A 238 -9.27 -2.25 -5.00
C GLY A 238 -8.14 -1.24 -4.82
N VAL A 239 -6.90 -1.67 -4.86
CA VAL A 239 -5.73 -0.79 -4.64
C VAL A 239 -4.77 -0.89 -5.81
N TYR A 240 -4.39 0.27 -6.35
CA TYR A 240 -3.25 0.39 -7.25
C TYR A 240 -1.97 0.54 -6.41
N GLN A 241 -1.32 -0.58 -6.14
CA GLN A 241 -0.14 -0.59 -5.26
C GLN A 241 1.09 0.04 -5.91
N TYR A 242 1.44 -0.45 -7.10
CA TYR A 242 2.65 0.00 -7.81
C TYR A 242 2.39 0.07 -9.31
N LYS A 243 2.76 1.19 -9.91
CA LYS A 243 2.70 1.37 -11.37
C LYS A 243 3.96 2.10 -11.83
N ASN A 244 4.65 1.51 -12.78
CA ASN A 244 5.80 2.11 -13.44
C ASN A 244 5.74 1.91 -14.95
N ALA A 245 6.10 2.94 -15.71
CA ALA A 245 6.10 2.89 -17.15
C ALA A 245 7.15 3.83 -17.75
N VAL A 246 7.60 3.49 -18.95
CA VAL A 246 8.49 4.33 -19.75
C VAL A 246 7.77 5.60 -20.18
N ASN A 247 8.09 6.74 -19.60
CA ASN A 247 7.37 8.01 -19.81
C ASN A 247 7.37 8.49 -21.27
N ARG A 248 8.38 8.11 -22.09
CA ARG A 248 8.46 8.47 -23.52
C ARG A 248 7.45 7.70 -24.40
N ILE A 249 6.82 6.65 -23.87
CA ILE A 249 5.79 5.88 -24.59
C ILE A 249 4.42 6.46 -24.26
N LYS A 250 3.91 7.30 -25.16
CA LYS A 250 2.62 7.98 -24.97
C LYS A 250 1.47 7.00 -24.84
N GLY A 251 0.71 7.12 -23.75
CA GLY A 251 -0.51 6.36 -23.50
C GLY A 251 -0.32 5.04 -22.76
N ILE A 252 0.92 4.65 -22.44
CA ILE A 252 1.18 3.40 -21.71
C ILE A 252 0.64 3.46 -20.26
N ASN A 253 0.69 4.61 -19.62
CA ASN A 253 0.16 4.80 -18.26
C ASN A 253 -1.36 4.58 -18.22
N GLU A 254 -2.08 5.18 -19.16
CA GLU A 254 -3.53 5.05 -19.30
C GLU A 254 -3.91 3.62 -19.68
N TYR A 255 -3.10 2.96 -20.50
CA TYR A 255 -3.27 1.56 -20.85
C TYR A 255 -3.13 0.64 -19.62
N LEU A 256 -2.05 0.79 -18.86
CA LEU A 256 -1.79 -0.01 -17.66
C LEU A 256 -2.90 0.13 -16.63
N LEU A 257 -3.38 1.35 -16.38
CA LEU A 257 -4.47 1.60 -15.44
C LEU A 257 -5.76 0.91 -15.89
N ARG A 258 -6.18 1.14 -17.14
CA ARG A 258 -7.43 0.59 -17.64
C ARG A 258 -7.39 -0.92 -17.71
N GLU A 259 -6.33 -1.49 -18.25
CA GLU A 259 -6.18 -2.94 -18.38
C GLU A 259 -6.16 -3.64 -17.02
N SER A 260 -5.49 -3.06 -16.02
CA SER A 260 -5.48 -3.58 -14.65
C SER A 260 -6.84 -3.50 -13.99
N PHE A 261 -7.60 -2.41 -14.21
CA PHE A 261 -8.97 -2.28 -13.75
C PHE A 261 -9.87 -3.36 -14.34
N GLU A 262 -9.84 -3.47 -15.68
CA GLU A 262 -10.71 -4.40 -16.42
C GLU A 262 -10.42 -5.87 -16.07
N ARG A 263 -9.18 -6.22 -15.71
CA ARG A 263 -8.82 -7.59 -15.34
C ARG A 263 -9.10 -7.92 -13.87
N TYR A 264 -8.86 -6.98 -12.96
CA TYR A 264 -8.71 -7.34 -11.54
C TYR A 264 -9.54 -6.52 -10.56
N LEU A 265 -10.03 -5.34 -10.95
CA LEU A 265 -10.67 -4.40 -10.02
C LEU A 265 -12.16 -4.16 -10.27
N GLN A 266 -12.77 -4.86 -11.21
CA GLN A 266 -14.21 -4.68 -11.53
C GLN A 266 -15.15 -5.01 -10.36
N SER A 267 -14.72 -5.86 -9.42
CA SER A 267 -15.50 -6.25 -8.24
C SER A 267 -15.25 -5.36 -7.02
N ALA A 268 -14.45 -4.32 -7.16
CA ALA A 268 -14.21 -3.38 -6.08
C ALA A 268 -15.39 -2.42 -5.91
N ASP A 269 -15.67 -2.02 -4.67
CA ASP A 269 -16.63 -0.97 -4.32
C ASP A 269 -15.93 0.39 -4.22
N THR A 270 -14.66 0.36 -3.87
CA THR A 270 -13.77 1.53 -3.75
C THR A 270 -12.44 1.24 -4.42
N ILE A 271 -11.96 2.17 -5.21
CA ILE A 271 -10.61 2.17 -5.79
C ILE A 271 -9.73 3.13 -4.99
N ASN A 272 -8.64 2.63 -4.44
CA ASN A 272 -7.60 3.41 -3.77
C ASN A 272 -6.38 3.51 -4.70
N TYR A 273 -5.99 4.74 -5.00
CA TYR A 273 -4.85 5.04 -5.86
C TYR A 273 -3.65 5.60 -5.08
N THR A 274 -3.58 5.31 -3.80
CA THR A 274 -2.52 5.72 -2.85
C THR A 274 -2.29 7.23 -2.76
N GLU A 275 -1.29 7.67 -2.01
CA GLU A 275 -0.94 9.07 -1.78
C GLU A 275 -0.06 9.66 -2.89
N ASP A 276 0.10 11.00 -2.89
CA ASP A 276 1.03 11.73 -3.76
C ASP A 276 2.38 12.05 -3.10
N MET A 277 2.54 11.79 -1.81
CA MET A 277 3.77 12.03 -1.02
C MET A 277 4.32 13.46 -1.11
N GLY A 278 3.46 14.46 -1.36
CA GLY A 278 3.86 15.85 -1.56
C GLY A 278 4.61 16.12 -2.88
N VAL A 279 4.69 15.13 -3.79
CA VAL A 279 5.34 15.28 -5.10
C VAL A 279 4.41 16.01 -6.05
N GLU A 280 4.71 17.25 -6.38
CA GLU A 280 3.85 18.16 -7.15
C GLU A 280 3.36 17.57 -8.47
N ASN A 281 4.24 16.96 -9.25
CA ASN A 281 3.87 16.34 -10.53
C ASN A 281 2.95 15.11 -10.34
N LEU A 282 3.14 14.35 -9.26
CA LEU A 282 2.30 13.19 -8.97
C LEU A 282 0.92 13.64 -8.49
N ARG A 283 0.87 14.68 -7.64
CA ARG A 283 -0.36 15.33 -7.20
C ARG A 283 -1.16 15.84 -8.40
N TYR A 284 -0.52 16.64 -9.24
CA TYR A 284 -1.15 17.15 -10.47
C TYR A 284 -1.74 16.02 -11.32
N TYR A 285 -0.96 14.96 -11.54
CA TYR A 285 -1.42 13.81 -12.32
C TYR A 285 -2.65 13.13 -11.70
N LYS A 286 -2.63 12.85 -10.39
CA LYS A 286 -3.74 12.17 -9.70
C LYS A 286 -5.02 13.02 -9.67
N GLU A 287 -4.90 14.31 -9.42
CA GLU A 287 -6.03 15.24 -9.40
C GLU A 287 -6.68 15.43 -10.79
N HIS A 288 -5.87 15.38 -11.85
CA HIS A 288 -6.38 15.57 -13.23
C HIS A 288 -6.85 14.25 -13.86
N MET A 289 -6.30 13.13 -13.47
CA MET A 289 -6.72 11.82 -13.98
C MET A 289 -8.18 11.51 -13.65
N ALA A 290 -8.64 11.87 -12.47
CA ALA A 290 -10.02 11.67 -12.06
C ALA A 290 -10.48 12.79 -11.11
N PRO A 291 -11.05 13.89 -11.64
CA PRO A 291 -11.42 15.07 -10.85
C PRO A 291 -12.45 14.81 -9.73
N ALA A 292 -13.22 13.72 -9.83
CA ALA A 292 -14.22 13.33 -8.84
C ALA A 292 -13.66 12.43 -7.72
N HIS A 293 -12.38 12.56 -7.39
CA HIS A 293 -11.77 11.82 -6.29
C HIS A 293 -12.22 12.32 -4.91
N THR A 294 -12.13 11.43 -3.95
CA THR A 294 -12.17 11.76 -2.51
C THR A 294 -10.80 11.55 -1.90
N LEU A 295 -10.43 12.37 -0.96
CA LEU A 295 -9.19 12.20 -0.19
C LEU A 295 -9.50 11.46 1.11
N LEU A 296 -8.85 10.33 1.31
CA LEU A 296 -8.92 9.56 2.55
C LEU A 296 -7.75 9.96 3.44
N SER A 297 -8.05 10.60 4.56
CA SER A 297 -7.05 10.96 5.57
C SER A 297 -6.38 9.73 6.17
N LYS A 298 -5.09 9.86 6.45
CA LYS A 298 -4.29 8.90 7.22
C LYS A 298 -3.70 9.64 8.41
N LEU A 299 -4.35 9.48 9.54
CA LEU A 299 -4.02 10.20 10.77
C LEU A 299 -2.85 9.53 11.48
N THR A 300 -1.98 10.35 12.07
CA THR A 300 -0.99 9.90 13.05
C THR A 300 -1.46 10.27 14.46
N LEU A 301 -1.56 9.27 15.33
CA LEU A 301 -1.92 9.43 16.74
C LEU A 301 -0.66 9.29 17.58
N THR A 302 -0.28 10.34 18.32
CA THR A 302 0.84 10.32 19.25
C THR A 302 0.32 10.46 20.69
N GLU A 303 0.66 9.50 21.55
CA GLU A 303 0.24 9.55 22.95
C GLU A 303 0.82 10.80 23.62
N ARG A 304 -0.04 11.55 24.34
CA ARG A 304 0.41 12.66 25.19
C ARG A 304 1.02 12.11 26.47
N GLY A 305 2.22 12.54 26.75
CA GLY A 305 2.94 12.21 27.98
C GLY A 305 2.31 12.81 29.26
#